data_f1ccffe24d9d507ba6e2a9ce26c8ccf2
#
_entry.id   f1ccffe24d9d507ba6e2a9ce26c8ccf2
#
_cell.length_a   1.000
_cell.length_b   1.000
_cell.length_c   1.000
_cell.angle_alpha   90.00
_cell.angle_beta   90.00
_cell.angle_gamma   90.00
#
_symmetry.space_group_name_H-M   'P 1'
#
loop_
_entity.id
_entity.type
_entity.pdbx_description
1 polymer ?
#
loop_
_entity_poly.entity_id
_entity_poly.type
_entity_poly.pdbx_seq_one_letter_code
_entity_poly.pdbx_strand_id
1 'polypeptide(L)'
;MKRVLLATTEPEGEESYGHLMIADALNRARVPFWTKAGTVRSSSELDAALEIGGIDLVHFVDPQSASFARINRSYAAVGSLFIDSPNLSSRMVDDLDLLDLVLVESEVLSSSLKSETWEIGTCLDVDAFSPESNPKSRDLLASIDDDSKMLVCVGTDSDFQVLVAELDKEIISDCNFVMMHSNEMEQLLDETDRIIALLQHSEVLMIAEGNPYHPNLELHASASGCPSLNCISEDPRQWMEQFMQIHRDWIRAGKVPRFPDENTIENIRKTNGLRAYGNSLAEVYSRF
;
A
#
# COMPACT_ATOMS: atom_id res chain seq x y z
N MET A 1 2.28 -7.18 -30.54
CA MET A 1 2.25 -6.35 -29.29
C MET A 1 1.05 -6.81 -28.51
N LYS A 2 1.24 -7.33 -27.34
CA LYS A 2 0.18 -7.87 -26.48
C LYS A 2 -0.74 -6.74 -26.00
N ARG A 3 -2.05 -6.99 -25.99
CA ARG A 3 -3.07 -6.01 -25.59
C ARG A 3 -3.63 -6.40 -24.22
N VAL A 4 -3.53 -5.50 -23.27
CA VAL A 4 -3.95 -5.69 -21.88
C VAL A 4 -5.11 -4.75 -21.54
N LEU A 5 -6.21 -5.30 -21.06
CA LEU A 5 -7.30 -4.53 -20.47
C LEU A 5 -7.11 -4.50 -18.95
N LEU A 6 -7.01 -3.32 -18.37
CA LEU A 6 -7.09 -3.12 -16.92
C LEU A 6 -8.57 -2.90 -16.58
N ALA A 7 -9.18 -3.90 -15.95
CA ALA A 7 -10.60 -3.90 -15.60
C ALA A 7 -10.79 -3.52 -14.12
N THR A 8 -11.62 -2.53 -13.85
CA THR A 8 -11.99 -2.09 -12.51
C THR A 8 -13.50 -1.87 -12.41
N THR A 9 -14.08 -2.02 -11.22
CA THR A 9 -15.49 -1.70 -10.96
C THR A 9 -15.73 -0.23 -10.66
N GLU A 10 -14.67 0.54 -10.42
CA GLU A 10 -14.77 1.94 -10.03
C GLU A 10 -15.16 2.84 -11.21
N PRO A 11 -15.97 3.89 -10.97
CA PRO A 11 -16.41 4.80 -12.02
C PRO A 11 -15.25 5.62 -12.58
N GLU A 12 -15.34 5.97 -13.88
CA GLU A 12 -14.42 6.95 -14.49
C GLU A 12 -14.48 8.26 -13.70
N GLY A 13 -13.35 8.69 -13.16
CA GLY A 13 -13.23 9.94 -12.37
C GLY A 13 -13.17 9.75 -10.86
N GLU A 14 -13.53 8.57 -10.34
CA GLU A 14 -13.17 8.11 -8.99
C GLU A 14 -12.09 7.04 -9.18
N GLU A 15 -10.90 7.50 -9.52
CA GLU A 15 -9.81 6.63 -9.92
C GLU A 15 -9.26 5.92 -8.69
N SER A 16 -9.41 4.60 -8.63
CA SER A 16 -8.75 3.82 -7.59
C SER A 16 -7.25 4.01 -7.67
N TYR A 17 -6.64 4.14 -6.52
CA TYR A 17 -5.19 4.20 -6.39
C TYR A 17 -4.52 3.05 -7.17
N GLY A 18 -5.03 1.82 -7.06
CA GLY A 18 -4.48 0.65 -7.73
C GLY A 18 -4.50 0.73 -9.26
N HIS A 19 -5.58 1.25 -9.84
CA HIS A 19 -5.73 1.34 -11.29
C HIS A 19 -4.77 2.36 -11.91
N LEU A 20 -4.72 3.58 -11.36
CA LEU A 20 -3.78 4.61 -11.79
C LEU A 20 -2.33 4.17 -11.59
N MET A 21 -2.03 3.59 -10.45
CA MET A 21 -0.72 3.09 -10.12
C MET A 21 -0.23 2.05 -11.12
N ILE A 22 -1.06 1.06 -11.48
CA ILE A 22 -0.71 0.03 -12.48
C ILE A 22 -0.46 0.66 -13.84
N ALA A 23 -1.34 1.55 -14.29
CA ALA A 23 -1.20 2.22 -15.58
C ALA A 23 0.08 3.07 -15.64
N ASP A 24 0.36 3.85 -14.60
CA ASP A 24 1.56 4.67 -14.52
C ASP A 24 2.84 3.82 -14.41
N ALA A 25 2.81 2.75 -13.63
CA ALA A 25 3.93 1.82 -13.51
C ALA A 25 4.31 1.20 -14.87
N LEU A 26 3.32 0.74 -15.63
CA LEU A 26 3.55 0.19 -16.98
C LEU A 26 4.09 1.24 -17.95
N ASN A 27 3.58 2.48 -17.88
CA ASN A 27 4.08 3.59 -18.68
C ASN A 27 5.54 3.93 -18.35
N ARG A 28 5.90 4.01 -17.07
CA ARG A 28 7.27 4.30 -16.62
C ARG A 28 8.26 3.17 -16.93
N ALA A 29 7.80 1.94 -16.92
CA ALA A 29 8.61 0.79 -17.32
C ALA A 29 8.86 0.73 -18.85
N ARG A 30 8.11 1.49 -19.66
CA ARG A 30 8.21 1.51 -21.12
C ARG A 30 8.05 0.11 -21.74
N VAL A 31 7.16 -0.67 -21.19
CA VAL A 31 6.93 -2.05 -21.64
C VAL A 31 6.22 -2.09 -22.99
N PRO A 32 6.47 -3.09 -23.83
CA PRO A 32 5.91 -3.18 -25.17
C PRO A 32 4.48 -3.75 -25.17
N PHE A 33 3.65 -3.31 -24.22
CA PHE A 33 2.24 -3.68 -24.14
C PHE A 33 1.37 -2.49 -24.52
N TRP A 34 0.27 -2.78 -25.19
CA TRP A 34 -0.81 -1.81 -25.33
C TRP A 34 -1.76 -2.02 -24.15
N THR A 35 -1.94 -1.01 -23.32
CA THR A 35 -2.82 -1.05 -22.16
C THR A 35 -4.02 -0.16 -22.38
N LYS A 36 -5.20 -0.64 -22.02
CA LYS A 36 -6.43 0.14 -21.97
C LYS A 36 -7.05 -0.06 -20.60
N ALA A 37 -7.35 1.03 -19.94
CA ALA A 37 -8.16 1.04 -18.75
C ALA A 37 -9.65 1.00 -19.13
N GLY A 38 -10.48 0.33 -18.35
CA GLY A 38 -11.91 0.29 -18.57
C GLY A 38 -12.67 -0.07 -17.30
N THR A 39 -13.72 0.72 -17.04
CA THR A 39 -14.69 0.38 -16.00
C THR A 39 -15.54 -0.79 -16.49
N VAL A 40 -15.62 -1.84 -15.67
CA VAL A 40 -16.38 -3.06 -15.94
C VAL A 40 -17.31 -3.34 -14.76
N ARG A 41 -18.58 -3.04 -14.93
CA ARG A 41 -19.63 -3.23 -13.89
C ARG A 41 -20.55 -4.41 -14.17
N SER A 42 -20.33 -5.07 -15.31
CA SER A 42 -21.12 -6.23 -15.73
C SER A 42 -20.34 -7.08 -16.72
N SER A 43 -20.73 -8.34 -16.83
CA SER A 43 -20.16 -9.24 -17.86
C SER A 43 -20.41 -8.75 -19.28
N SER A 44 -21.50 -8.00 -19.54
CA SER A 44 -21.78 -7.41 -20.86
C SER A 44 -20.86 -6.25 -21.20
N GLU A 45 -20.44 -5.46 -20.22
CA GLU A 45 -19.45 -4.40 -20.43
C GLU A 45 -18.06 -4.98 -20.69
N LEU A 46 -17.69 -6.06 -19.97
CA LEU A 46 -16.47 -6.80 -20.26
C LEU A 46 -16.48 -7.35 -21.69
N ASP A 47 -17.56 -7.97 -22.13
CA ASP A 47 -17.71 -8.49 -23.48
C ASP A 47 -17.55 -7.37 -24.53
N ALA A 48 -18.21 -6.24 -24.34
CA ALA A 48 -18.10 -5.11 -25.23
C ALA A 48 -16.65 -4.58 -25.31
N ALA A 49 -15.93 -4.53 -24.18
CA ALA A 49 -14.53 -4.11 -24.14
C ALA A 49 -13.62 -5.11 -24.89
N LEU A 50 -13.90 -6.41 -24.79
CA LEU A 50 -13.16 -7.49 -25.45
C LEU A 50 -13.39 -7.47 -26.97
N GLU A 51 -14.65 -7.25 -27.43
CA GLU A 51 -15.00 -7.21 -28.85
C GLU A 51 -14.29 -6.06 -29.62
N ILE A 52 -14.14 -4.91 -28.98
CA ILE A 52 -13.52 -3.73 -29.58
C ILE A 52 -12.02 -3.88 -29.77
N GLY A 53 -11.35 -4.72 -28.97
CA GLY A 53 -9.91 -4.58 -28.75
C GLY A 53 -9.00 -5.72 -29.19
N GLY A 54 -9.50 -6.94 -29.41
CA GLY A 54 -8.60 -8.10 -29.59
C GLY A 54 -7.66 -8.22 -28.38
N ILE A 55 -8.24 -8.24 -27.17
CA ILE A 55 -7.53 -8.27 -25.89
C ILE A 55 -6.94 -9.65 -25.69
N ASP A 56 -5.64 -9.72 -25.37
CA ASP A 56 -4.92 -10.95 -25.09
C ASP A 56 -4.97 -11.29 -23.58
N LEU A 57 -5.00 -10.25 -22.72
CA LEU A 57 -4.99 -10.39 -21.25
C LEU A 57 -5.93 -9.37 -20.61
N VAL A 58 -6.71 -9.82 -19.64
CA VAL A 58 -7.49 -8.95 -18.75
C VAL A 58 -6.85 -8.99 -17.36
N HIS A 59 -6.49 -7.84 -16.84
CA HIS A 59 -6.06 -7.68 -15.47
C HIS A 59 -7.18 -7.05 -14.66
N PHE A 60 -7.78 -7.81 -13.79
CA PHE A 60 -8.81 -7.39 -12.84
C PHE A 60 -8.11 -6.72 -11.65
N VAL A 61 -8.18 -5.40 -11.63
CA VAL A 61 -7.40 -4.57 -10.70
C VAL A 61 -7.94 -4.64 -9.27
N ASP A 62 -9.24 -4.88 -9.15
CA ASP A 62 -9.91 -5.07 -7.85
C ASP A 62 -10.62 -6.43 -7.77
N PRO A 63 -10.78 -7.01 -6.55
CA PRO A 63 -11.42 -8.31 -6.38
C PRO A 63 -12.87 -8.35 -6.85
N GLN A 64 -13.59 -7.21 -6.87
CA GLN A 64 -14.98 -7.15 -7.32
C GLN A 64 -15.06 -7.30 -8.84
N SER A 65 -14.14 -6.70 -9.58
CA SER A 65 -14.07 -6.84 -11.04
C SER A 65 -13.79 -8.28 -11.47
N ALA A 66 -13.09 -9.07 -10.65
CA ALA A 66 -12.83 -10.49 -10.90
C ALA A 66 -14.10 -11.32 -11.00
N SER A 67 -15.21 -10.91 -10.37
CA SER A 67 -16.52 -11.58 -10.44
C SER A 67 -17.10 -11.64 -11.87
N PHE A 68 -16.59 -10.81 -12.78
CA PHE A 68 -16.99 -10.80 -14.20
C PHE A 68 -16.12 -11.69 -15.09
N ALA A 69 -15.05 -12.30 -14.53
CA ALA A 69 -14.23 -13.26 -15.25
C ALA A 69 -15.06 -14.48 -15.68
N ARG A 70 -14.85 -14.96 -16.90
CA ARG A 70 -15.54 -16.14 -17.42
C ARG A 70 -14.66 -17.38 -17.31
N ILE A 71 -15.27 -18.52 -17.02
CA ILE A 71 -14.55 -19.81 -16.96
C ILE A 71 -14.03 -20.20 -18.35
N ASN A 72 -14.87 -20.03 -19.39
CA ASN A 72 -14.48 -20.30 -20.77
C ASN A 72 -14.16 -18.98 -21.50
N ARG A 73 -12.91 -18.57 -21.48
CA ARG A 73 -12.44 -17.31 -22.04
C ARG A 73 -11.35 -17.51 -23.07
N SER A 74 -11.24 -16.56 -24.00
CA SER A 74 -10.20 -16.52 -25.03
C SER A 74 -9.01 -15.60 -24.67
N TYR A 75 -8.98 -15.08 -23.44
CA TYR A 75 -7.97 -14.19 -22.90
C TYR A 75 -7.39 -14.76 -21.61
N ALA A 76 -6.15 -14.43 -21.31
CA ALA A 76 -5.57 -14.72 -19.99
C ALA A 76 -6.16 -13.76 -18.94
N ALA A 77 -6.46 -14.27 -17.75
CA ALA A 77 -7.06 -13.51 -16.67
C ALA A 77 -6.12 -13.44 -15.45
N VAL A 78 -5.68 -12.25 -15.14
CA VAL A 78 -4.85 -11.95 -13.97
C VAL A 78 -5.67 -11.09 -13.02
N GLY A 79 -5.59 -11.33 -11.72
CA GLY A 79 -6.20 -10.47 -10.71
C GLY A 79 -5.13 -9.81 -9.84
N SER A 80 -5.47 -8.72 -9.19
CA SER A 80 -4.68 -8.13 -8.11
C SER A 80 -5.43 -8.20 -6.79
N LEU A 81 -4.69 -8.48 -5.75
CA LEU A 81 -5.13 -8.41 -4.37
C LEU A 81 -4.16 -7.53 -3.60
N PHE A 82 -4.57 -6.30 -3.39
CA PHE A 82 -3.82 -5.33 -2.60
C PHE A 82 -4.11 -5.52 -1.11
N ILE A 83 -3.20 -5.00 -0.29
CA ILE A 83 -3.24 -5.17 1.16
C ILE A 83 -4.41 -4.43 1.83
N ASP A 84 -4.97 -3.45 1.16
CA ASP A 84 -6.16 -2.70 1.56
C ASP A 84 -7.47 -3.50 1.45
N SER A 85 -7.41 -4.73 0.93
CA SER A 85 -8.57 -5.64 0.82
C SER A 85 -8.55 -6.79 1.84
N PRO A 86 -8.34 -6.55 3.16
CA PRO A 86 -8.13 -7.62 4.14
C PRO A 86 -9.39 -8.44 4.43
N ASN A 87 -10.58 -7.92 4.10
CA ASN A 87 -11.88 -8.54 4.38
C ASN A 87 -12.48 -9.19 3.14
N LEU A 88 -11.74 -10.07 2.50
CA LEU A 88 -12.27 -10.85 1.38
C LEU A 88 -13.45 -11.70 1.82
N SER A 89 -14.60 -11.52 1.19
CA SER A 89 -15.70 -12.46 1.34
C SER A 89 -15.33 -13.79 0.68
N SER A 90 -15.93 -14.90 1.16
CA SER A 90 -15.71 -16.22 0.54
C SER A 90 -16.05 -16.23 -0.95
N ARG A 91 -17.02 -15.41 -1.38
CA ARG A 91 -17.36 -15.25 -2.79
C ARG A 91 -16.26 -14.60 -3.60
N MET A 92 -15.63 -13.54 -3.06
CA MET A 92 -14.52 -12.87 -3.74
C MET A 92 -13.31 -13.80 -3.88
N VAL A 93 -13.05 -14.63 -2.87
CA VAL A 93 -12.02 -15.69 -2.94
C VAL A 93 -12.35 -16.68 -4.05
N ASP A 94 -13.59 -17.16 -4.13
CA ASP A 94 -14.02 -18.07 -5.18
C ASP A 94 -13.91 -17.45 -6.58
N ASP A 95 -14.21 -16.15 -6.72
CA ASP A 95 -14.05 -15.42 -7.99
C ASP A 95 -12.57 -15.26 -8.39
N LEU A 96 -11.70 -14.95 -7.44
CA LEU A 96 -10.25 -14.88 -7.66
C LEU A 96 -9.66 -16.25 -8.01
N ASP A 97 -10.15 -17.32 -7.41
CA ASP A 97 -9.73 -18.71 -7.68
C ASP A 97 -10.09 -19.20 -9.10
N LEU A 98 -10.90 -18.44 -9.85
CA LEU A 98 -11.19 -18.70 -11.26
C LEU A 98 -10.16 -18.08 -12.22
N LEU A 99 -9.25 -17.25 -11.74
CA LEU A 99 -8.26 -16.55 -12.55
C LEU A 99 -7.04 -17.47 -12.82
N ASP A 100 -6.28 -17.14 -13.86
CA ASP A 100 -5.07 -17.90 -14.20
C ASP A 100 -3.92 -17.59 -13.24
N LEU A 101 -3.92 -16.37 -12.66
CA LEU A 101 -2.94 -15.91 -11.69
C LEU A 101 -3.52 -14.78 -10.85
N VAL A 102 -3.18 -14.74 -9.56
CA VAL A 102 -3.47 -13.60 -8.70
C VAL A 102 -2.17 -12.98 -8.19
N LEU A 103 -2.02 -11.68 -8.47
CA LEU A 103 -0.92 -10.87 -7.94
C LEU A 103 -1.25 -10.47 -6.51
N VAL A 104 -0.34 -10.70 -5.59
CA VAL A 104 -0.49 -10.37 -4.18
C VAL A 104 0.66 -9.48 -3.73
N GLU A 105 0.39 -8.54 -2.84
CA GLU A 105 1.45 -7.68 -2.27
C GLU A 105 2.28 -8.39 -1.21
N SER A 106 1.73 -9.43 -0.57
CA SER A 106 2.45 -10.23 0.42
C SER A 106 1.95 -11.66 0.48
N GLU A 107 2.78 -12.58 0.98
CA GLU A 107 2.42 -13.99 1.19
C GLU A 107 1.21 -14.18 2.12
N VAL A 108 0.98 -13.27 3.06
CA VAL A 108 -0.17 -13.34 3.97
C VAL A 108 -1.49 -13.36 3.19
N LEU A 109 -1.57 -12.56 2.13
CA LEU A 109 -2.77 -12.50 1.28
C LEU A 109 -2.95 -13.76 0.45
N SER A 110 -1.89 -14.46 0.10
CA SER A 110 -1.95 -15.69 -0.71
C SER A 110 -2.57 -16.88 0.04
N SER A 111 -2.50 -16.88 1.37
CA SER A 111 -2.89 -18.03 2.19
C SER A 111 -4.37 -18.42 2.09
N SER A 112 -5.23 -17.51 1.67
CA SER A 112 -6.67 -17.75 1.48
C SER A 112 -7.03 -18.22 0.07
N LEU A 113 -6.10 -18.16 -0.89
CA LEU A 113 -6.33 -18.47 -2.31
C LEU A 113 -5.86 -19.88 -2.66
N LYS A 114 -6.54 -20.52 -3.61
CA LYS A 114 -6.16 -21.81 -4.20
C LYS A 114 -5.56 -21.66 -5.59
N SER A 115 -5.80 -20.51 -6.25
CA SER A 115 -5.21 -20.17 -7.54
C SER A 115 -3.68 -19.98 -7.42
N GLU A 116 -2.99 -20.02 -8.55
CA GLU A 116 -1.57 -19.63 -8.58
C GLU A 116 -1.46 -18.17 -8.14
N THR A 117 -0.58 -17.90 -7.19
CA THR A 117 -0.28 -16.55 -6.72
C THR A 117 1.13 -16.14 -7.08
N TRP A 118 1.31 -14.84 -7.32
CA TRP A 118 2.63 -14.24 -7.52
C TRP A 118 2.78 -13.03 -6.63
N GLU A 119 3.75 -13.06 -5.75
CA GLU A 119 4.06 -11.90 -4.93
C GLU A 119 4.77 -10.86 -5.78
N ILE A 120 4.11 -9.71 -5.96
CA ILE A 120 4.62 -8.58 -6.74
C ILE A 120 5.22 -7.49 -5.84
N GLY A 121 4.90 -7.52 -4.55
CA GLY A 121 5.29 -6.52 -3.57
C GLY A 121 4.47 -5.23 -3.67
N THR A 122 4.69 -4.35 -2.71
CA THR A 122 4.04 -3.04 -2.65
C THR A 122 4.69 -2.07 -3.63
N CYS A 123 3.88 -1.31 -4.35
CA CYS A 123 4.33 -0.21 -5.20
C CYS A 123 4.24 1.12 -4.46
N LEU A 124 5.22 2.00 -4.65
CA LEU A 124 5.24 3.31 -4.06
C LEU A 124 5.65 4.39 -5.06
N ASP A 125 4.86 5.46 -5.15
CA ASP A 125 5.31 6.67 -5.85
C ASP A 125 6.26 7.46 -4.94
N VAL A 126 7.55 7.16 -5.05
CA VAL A 126 8.59 7.73 -4.20
C VAL A 126 8.68 9.26 -4.34
N ASP A 127 8.28 9.79 -5.49
CA ASP A 127 8.34 11.24 -5.74
C ASP A 127 7.30 12.00 -4.90
N ALA A 128 6.22 11.33 -4.48
CA ALA A 128 5.21 11.90 -3.58
C ALA A 128 5.77 12.24 -2.18
N PHE A 129 6.87 11.60 -1.77
CA PHE A 129 7.48 11.81 -0.45
C PHE A 129 8.44 13.01 -0.40
N SER A 130 8.72 13.64 -1.53
CA SER A 130 9.50 14.86 -1.57
C SER A 130 8.64 16.10 -1.29
N PRO A 131 8.94 16.90 -0.27
CA PRO A 131 8.23 18.16 0.00
C PRO A 131 8.30 19.16 -1.16
N GLU A 132 9.32 19.03 -2.01
CA GLU A 132 9.53 19.91 -3.15
C GLU A 132 8.60 19.53 -4.32
N SER A 133 8.32 18.24 -4.49
CA SER A 133 7.50 17.69 -5.58
C SER A 133 6.03 17.53 -5.21
N ASN A 134 5.70 17.52 -3.92
CA ASN A 134 4.33 17.39 -3.43
C ASN A 134 3.86 18.63 -2.64
N PRO A 135 3.28 19.64 -3.30
CA PRO A 135 2.77 20.85 -2.62
C PRO A 135 1.71 20.55 -1.55
N LYS A 136 0.84 19.57 -1.76
CA LYS A 136 -0.20 19.22 -0.78
C LYS A 136 0.40 18.67 0.51
N SER A 137 1.35 17.76 0.41
CA SER A 137 2.05 17.23 1.59
C SER A 137 2.74 18.35 2.36
N ARG A 138 3.39 19.27 1.66
CA ARG A 138 4.04 20.43 2.29
C ARG A 138 3.04 21.36 3.00
N ASP A 139 1.87 21.60 2.40
CA ASP A 139 0.83 22.44 3.03
C ASP A 139 0.24 21.75 4.26
N LEU A 140 0.08 20.43 4.21
CA LEU A 140 -0.34 19.62 5.36
C LEU A 140 0.71 19.64 6.47
N LEU A 141 1.99 19.50 6.14
CA LEU A 141 3.10 19.63 7.08
C LEU A 141 3.07 20.98 7.80
N ALA A 142 2.87 22.06 7.06
CA ALA A 142 2.78 23.40 7.64
C ALA A 142 1.56 23.61 8.55
N SER A 143 0.53 22.77 8.43
CA SER A 143 -0.69 22.82 9.27
C SER A 143 -0.59 21.99 10.56
N ILE A 144 0.41 21.11 10.66
CA ILE A 144 0.65 20.29 11.85
C ILE A 144 1.48 21.11 12.84
N ASP A 145 1.03 21.15 14.10
CA ASP A 145 1.73 21.88 15.15
C ASP A 145 3.10 21.28 15.43
N ASP A 146 4.17 22.02 15.18
CA ASP A 146 5.57 21.59 15.34
C ASP A 146 5.92 21.19 16.79
N ASP A 147 5.16 21.68 17.77
CA ASP A 147 5.35 21.33 19.19
C ASP A 147 4.70 19.99 19.57
N SER A 148 3.87 19.42 18.72
CA SER A 148 3.21 18.17 19.00
C SER A 148 4.14 16.98 18.76
N LYS A 149 4.38 16.19 19.80
CA LYS A 149 4.98 14.87 19.67
C LYS A 149 3.90 13.92 19.17
N MET A 150 4.01 13.47 17.93
CA MET A 150 3.06 12.52 17.39
C MET A 150 3.65 11.12 17.42
N LEU A 151 2.99 10.24 18.12
CA LEU A 151 3.19 8.79 18.10
C LEU A 151 2.04 8.18 17.32
N VAL A 152 2.35 7.53 16.23
CA VAL A 152 1.36 6.82 15.43
C VAL A 152 1.43 5.35 15.79
N CYS A 153 0.33 4.83 16.32
CA CYS A 153 0.17 3.40 16.59
C CYS A 153 -0.89 2.83 15.66
N VAL A 154 -0.56 1.74 14.98
CA VAL A 154 -1.49 0.99 14.15
C VAL A 154 -1.78 -0.34 14.82
N GLY A 155 -3.05 -0.58 15.16
CA GLY A 155 -3.47 -1.79 15.84
C GLY A 155 -4.91 -1.74 16.30
N THR A 156 -5.23 -2.55 17.29
CA THR A 156 -6.52 -2.54 17.98
C THR A 156 -6.45 -1.70 19.26
N ASP A 157 -7.62 -1.34 19.83
CA ASP A 157 -7.68 -0.69 21.15
C ASP A 157 -6.95 -1.51 22.23
N SER A 158 -7.01 -2.82 22.14
CA SER A 158 -6.32 -3.72 23.06
C SER A 158 -4.81 -3.59 22.95
N ASP A 159 -4.28 -3.56 21.72
CA ASP A 159 -2.85 -3.42 21.47
C ASP A 159 -2.36 -2.07 21.98
N PHE A 160 -3.13 -1.00 21.73
CA PHE A 160 -2.81 0.32 22.23
C PHE A 160 -2.79 0.40 23.75
N GLN A 161 -3.75 -0.23 24.45
CA GLN A 161 -3.78 -0.25 25.91
C GLN A 161 -2.56 -1.00 26.49
N VAL A 162 -2.15 -2.09 25.87
CA VAL A 162 -0.94 -2.82 26.29
C VAL A 162 0.30 -1.95 26.09
N LEU A 163 0.41 -1.31 24.93
CA LEU A 163 1.51 -0.39 24.64
C LEU A 163 1.61 0.75 25.66
N VAL A 164 0.49 1.44 25.92
CA VAL A 164 0.43 2.57 26.86
C VAL A 164 0.75 2.12 28.30
N ALA A 165 0.36 0.90 28.68
CA ALA A 165 0.64 0.37 30.02
C ALA A 165 2.15 0.13 30.26
N GLU A 166 2.90 -0.16 29.19
CA GLU A 166 4.35 -0.41 29.27
C GLU A 166 5.19 0.88 29.14
N LEU A 167 4.64 1.94 28.57
CA LEU A 167 5.33 3.22 28.44
C LEU A 167 5.42 3.95 29.79
N ASP A 168 6.54 4.63 30.03
CA ASP A 168 6.71 5.49 31.20
C ASP A 168 5.67 6.62 31.20
N LYS A 169 5.08 6.87 32.37
CA LYS A 169 4.06 7.92 32.54
C LYS A 169 4.55 9.33 32.16
N GLU A 170 5.85 9.59 32.37
CA GLU A 170 6.45 10.88 32.00
C GLU A 170 6.52 11.04 30.47
N ILE A 171 6.78 9.94 29.76
CA ILE A 171 6.80 9.93 28.29
C ILE A 171 5.39 10.08 27.73
N ILE A 172 4.43 9.35 28.31
CA ILE A 172 3.02 9.41 27.86
C ILE A 172 2.45 10.83 27.99
N SER A 173 2.77 11.54 29.09
CA SER A 173 2.26 12.89 29.31
C SER A 173 2.71 13.92 28.27
N ASP A 174 3.80 13.61 27.59
CA ASP A 174 4.46 14.48 26.61
C ASP A 174 4.21 14.05 25.15
N CYS A 175 3.52 12.96 24.91
CA CYS A 175 3.28 12.41 23.57
C CYS A 175 1.81 12.55 23.16
N ASN A 176 1.59 13.01 21.95
CA ASN A 176 0.30 12.91 21.29
C ASN A 176 0.24 11.56 20.53
N PHE A 177 -0.61 10.66 20.99
CA PHE A 177 -0.82 9.39 20.33
C PHE A 177 -1.89 9.55 19.25
N VAL A 178 -1.55 9.21 18.03
CA VAL A 178 -2.51 9.01 16.97
C VAL A 178 -2.65 7.52 16.76
N MET A 179 -3.77 6.97 17.19
CA MET A 179 -4.09 5.58 16.93
C MET A 179 -4.88 5.46 15.64
N MET A 180 -4.42 4.58 14.78
CA MET A 180 -5.12 4.24 13.54
C MET A 180 -5.63 2.81 13.64
N HIS A 181 -6.92 2.65 13.52
CA HIS A 181 -7.55 1.34 13.39
C HIS A 181 -7.41 0.80 11.96
N SER A 182 -7.45 -0.52 11.81
CA SER A 182 -7.31 -1.16 10.50
C SER A 182 -8.34 -0.70 9.46
N ASN A 183 -9.55 -0.34 9.88
CA ASN A 183 -10.60 0.21 9.01
C ASN A 183 -10.38 1.69 8.63
N GLU A 184 -9.58 2.42 9.38
CA GLU A 184 -9.20 3.81 9.08
C GLU A 184 -7.97 3.85 8.18
N MET A 185 -7.14 2.80 8.21
CA MET A 185 -5.95 2.67 7.37
C MET A 185 -6.29 2.64 5.87
N GLU A 186 -7.37 1.97 5.51
CA GLU A 186 -7.87 1.93 4.15
C GLU A 186 -8.09 3.34 3.60
N GLN A 187 -8.81 4.19 4.35
CA GLN A 187 -9.03 5.59 4.01
C GLN A 187 -7.73 6.42 4.03
N LEU A 188 -6.83 6.12 4.96
CA LEU A 188 -5.59 6.87 5.10
C LEU A 188 -4.59 6.54 3.98
N LEU A 189 -4.55 5.31 3.52
CA LEU A 189 -3.71 4.90 2.37
C LEU A 189 -4.22 5.52 1.07
N ASP A 190 -5.54 5.69 0.92
CA ASP A 190 -6.13 6.44 -0.19
C ASP A 190 -5.78 7.94 -0.12
N GLU A 191 -5.56 8.48 1.08
CA GLU A 191 -5.08 9.85 1.30
C GLU A 191 -3.55 9.89 1.45
N THR A 192 -2.82 9.47 0.42
CA THR A 192 -1.34 9.35 0.43
C THR A 192 -0.64 10.61 0.97
N ASP A 193 -1.10 11.79 0.59
CA ASP A 193 -0.52 13.06 1.07
C ASP A 193 -0.62 13.21 2.59
N ARG A 194 -1.71 12.72 3.17
CA ARG A 194 -1.96 12.81 4.61
C ARG A 194 -1.11 11.85 5.41
N ILE A 195 -0.96 10.60 4.95
CA ILE A 195 -0.08 9.64 5.62
C ILE A 195 1.38 10.07 5.55
N ILE A 196 1.82 10.63 4.43
CA ILE A 196 3.18 11.17 4.28
C ILE A 196 3.40 12.29 5.32
N ALA A 197 2.52 13.28 5.36
CA ALA A 197 2.63 14.39 6.30
C ALA A 197 2.63 13.89 7.76
N LEU A 198 1.75 12.96 8.10
CA LEU A 198 1.66 12.37 9.43
C LEU A 198 2.96 11.66 9.82
N LEU A 199 3.50 10.83 8.95
CA LEU A 199 4.74 10.08 9.23
C LEU A 199 5.96 11.00 9.33
N GLN A 200 6.07 12.02 8.48
CA GLN A 200 7.18 12.97 8.55
C GLN A 200 7.22 13.78 9.85
N HIS A 201 6.06 14.02 10.46
CA HIS A 201 5.92 14.68 11.76
C HIS A 201 5.90 13.73 12.95
N SER A 202 5.86 12.43 12.72
CA SER A 202 5.80 11.44 13.79
C SER A 202 7.20 11.14 14.32
N GLU A 203 7.27 10.95 15.62
CA GLU A 203 8.47 10.49 16.30
C GLU A 203 8.83 9.07 15.87
N VAL A 204 7.82 8.20 15.81
CA VAL A 204 7.95 6.79 15.45
C VAL A 204 6.61 6.25 14.97
N LEU A 205 6.63 5.33 14.04
CA LEU A 205 5.49 4.50 13.69
C LEU A 205 5.58 3.19 14.48
N MET A 206 4.60 2.94 15.34
CA MET A 206 4.50 1.69 16.10
C MET A 206 3.48 0.78 15.46
N ILE A 207 3.88 -0.42 15.10
CA ILE A 207 3.02 -1.38 14.38
C ILE A 207 2.81 -2.59 15.27
N ALA A 208 1.55 -2.93 15.57
CA ALA A 208 1.23 -4.13 16.32
C ALA A 208 1.55 -5.40 15.52
N GLU A 209 2.02 -6.44 16.22
CA GLU A 209 2.29 -7.75 15.61
C GLU A 209 1.03 -8.31 14.94
N GLY A 210 1.21 -8.90 13.76
CA GLY A 210 0.11 -9.49 12.99
C GLY A 210 -0.79 -8.48 12.27
N ASN A 211 -0.44 -7.19 12.26
CA ASN A 211 -1.15 -6.21 11.45
C ASN A 211 -0.94 -6.52 9.95
N PRO A 212 -2.01 -6.71 9.17
CA PRO A 212 -1.91 -7.07 7.75
C PRO A 212 -1.28 -5.97 6.88
N TYR A 213 -1.33 -4.71 7.33
CA TYR A 213 -0.75 -3.55 6.62
C TYR A 213 0.74 -3.34 6.91
N HIS A 214 1.33 -4.19 7.76
CA HIS A 214 2.70 -4.04 8.24
C HIS A 214 3.76 -3.76 7.15
N PRO A 215 3.87 -4.54 6.05
CA PRO A 215 4.91 -4.31 5.05
C PRO A 215 4.74 -2.97 4.33
N ASN A 216 3.51 -2.57 4.05
CA ASN A 216 3.18 -1.32 3.38
C ASN A 216 3.50 -0.12 4.29
N LEU A 217 3.12 -0.19 5.55
CA LEU A 217 3.38 0.86 6.53
C LEU A 217 4.87 1.07 6.80
N GLU A 218 5.66 0.00 6.89
CA GLU A 218 7.12 0.10 7.03
C GLU A 218 7.74 0.78 5.82
N LEU A 219 7.27 0.47 4.62
CA LEU A 219 7.74 1.08 3.39
C LEU A 219 7.41 2.59 3.37
N HIS A 220 6.18 2.97 3.72
CA HIS A 220 5.77 4.37 3.84
C HIS A 220 6.56 5.12 4.92
N ALA A 221 6.78 4.51 6.08
CA ALA A 221 7.58 5.08 7.15
C ALA A 221 9.02 5.33 6.69
N SER A 222 9.64 4.33 6.05
CA SER A 222 10.99 4.44 5.50
C SER A 222 11.09 5.55 4.45
N ALA A 223 10.11 5.63 3.54
CA ALA A 223 10.05 6.67 2.51
C ALA A 223 9.77 8.07 3.09
N SER A 224 9.18 8.16 4.27
CA SER A 224 8.95 9.42 5.00
C SER A 224 10.11 9.80 5.92
N GLY A 225 11.11 8.93 6.12
CA GLY A 225 12.16 9.12 7.11
C GLY A 225 11.71 8.88 8.56
N CYS A 226 10.53 8.29 8.76
CA CYS A 226 10.00 7.93 10.06
C CYS A 226 10.54 6.54 10.48
N PRO A 227 11.13 6.39 11.67
CA PRO A 227 11.46 5.07 12.19
C PRO A 227 10.20 4.27 12.45
N SER A 228 10.23 2.97 12.16
CA SER A 228 9.16 2.03 12.53
C SER A 228 9.63 1.08 13.63
N LEU A 229 8.71 0.71 14.51
CA LEU A 229 8.90 -0.29 15.56
C LEU A 229 7.79 -1.32 15.50
N ASN A 230 8.20 -2.58 15.46
CA ASN A 230 7.29 -3.71 15.62
C ASN A 230 7.09 -3.96 17.11
N CYS A 231 5.88 -3.71 17.58
CA CYS A 231 5.50 -3.99 18.95
C CYS A 231 5.12 -5.46 19.08
N ILE A 232 6.14 -6.32 19.25
CA ILE A 232 5.97 -7.76 19.45
C ILE A 232 5.58 -7.98 20.91
N SER A 233 4.50 -8.72 21.14
CA SER A 233 3.95 -8.99 22.48
C SER A 233 4.85 -9.85 23.37
N GLU A 234 5.81 -10.59 22.80
CA GLU A 234 6.59 -11.59 23.54
C GLU A 234 7.67 -11.02 24.46
N ASP A 235 8.27 -9.87 24.12
CA ASP A 235 9.20 -9.17 25.00
C ASP A 235 9.08 -7.65 24.89
N PRO A 236 8.22 -7.02 25.71
CA PRO A 236 8.03 -5.57 25.72
C PRO A 236 9.32 -4.77 25.93
N ARG A 237 10.33 -5.36 26.59
CA ARG A 237 11.57 -4.65 26.90
C ARG A 237 12.39 -4.32 25.66
N GLN A 238 12.37 -5.21 24.66
CA GLN A 238 13.18 -5.04 23.46
C GLN A 238 12.72 -3.82 22.63
N TRP A 239 11.43 -3.72 22.36
CA TRP A 239 10.93 -2.58 21.60
C TRP A 239 10.93 -1.29 22.46
N MET A 240 10.79 -1.37 23.78
CA MET A 240 10.88 -0.25 24.69
C MET A 240 12.27 0.40 24.67
N GLU A 241 13.34 -0.39 24.70
CA GLU A 241 14.71 0.15 24.61
C GLU A 241 14.94 0.88 23.28
N GLN A 242 14.44 0.31 22.18
CA GLN A 242 14.50 0.95 20.86
C GLN A 242 13.68 2.25 20.82
N PHE A 243 12.46 2.22 21.35
CA PHE A 243 11.62 3.41 21.46
C PHE A 243 12.34 4.52 22.24
N MET A 244 12.89 4.23 23.41
CA MET A 244 13.61 5.20 24.23
C MET A 244 14.84 5.77 23.51
N GLN A 245 15.48 5.01 22.64
CA GLN A 245 16.58 5.52 21.82
C GLN A 245 16.06 6.49 20.74
N ILE A 246 14.99 6.11 20.02
CA ILE A 246 14.36 6.97 19.01
C ILE A 246 13.87 8.28 19.63
N HIS A 247 13.23 8.19 20.78
CA HIS A 247 12.72 9.34 21.54
C HIS A 247 13.85 10.32 21.89
N ARG A 248 14.97 9.82 22.45
CA ARG A 248 16.14 10.64 22.77
C ARG A 248 16.71 11.33 21.52
N ASP A 249 16.80 10.62 20.41
CA ASP A 249 17.34 11.16 19.16
C ASP A 249 16.39 12.19 18.55
N TRP A 250 15.09 11.99 18.64
CA TRP A 250 14.08 12.95 18.24
C TRP A 250 14.18 14.26 19.03
N ILE A 251 14.29 14.18 20.35
CA ILE A 251 14.49 15.38 21.22
C ILE A 251 15.79 16.10 20.85
N ARG A 252 16.88 15.35 20.66
CA ARG A 252 18.19 15.95 20.28
C ARG A 252 18.15 16.67 18.93
N ALA A 253 17.37 16.13 18.00
CA ALA A 253 17.17 16.74 16.69
C ALA A 253 16.29 18.01 16.71
N GLY A 254 15.67 18.35 17.87
CA GLY A 254 14.81 19.51 18.01
C GLY A 254 13.38 19.31 17.51
N LYS A 255 12.95 18.06 17.40
CA LYS A 255 11.58 17.65 16.97
C LYS A 255 11.17 18.21 15.59
N VAL A 256 12.12 18.28 14.68
CA VAL A 256 11.88 18.75 13.31
C VAL A 256 11.32 17.62 12.44
N PRO A 257 10.53 17.94 11.40
CA PRO A 257 10.09 16.95 10.42
C PRO A 257 11.28 16.17 9.85
N ARG A 258 11.09 14.86 9.69
CA ARG A 258 12.10 13.97 9.13
C ARG A 258 11.90 13.82 7.64
N PHE A 259 13.02 13.64 6.97
CA PHE A 259 13.05 13.28 5.57
C PHE A 259 14.02 12.13 5.39
N PRO A 260 13.73 11.19 4.49
CA PRO A 260 14.65 10.09 4.22
C PRO A 260 15.92 10.62 3.57
N ASP A 261 17.03 9.91 3.77
CA ASP A 261 18.26 10.20 3.02
C ASP A 261 18.14 9.72 1.56
N GLU A 262 19.02 10.28 0.70
CA GLU A 262 19.00 9.98 -0.74
C GLU A 262 19.22 8.49 -1.04
N ASN A 263 20.02 7.78 -0.23
CA ASN A 263 20.28 6.36 -0.45
C ASN A 263 19.04 5.52 -0.15
N THR A 264 18.31 5.85 0.91
CA THR A 264 17.03 5.20 1.26
C THR A 264 16.02 5.40 0.14
N ILE A 265 15.83 6.63 -0.32
CA ILE A 265 14.92 6.94 -1.43
C ILE A 265 15.32 6.20 -2.72
N GLU A 266 16.58 6.21 -3.08
CA GLU A 266 17.05 5.55 -4.29
C GLU A 266 16.91 4.02 -4.21
N ASN A 267 17.11 3.44 -3.02
CA ASN A 267 16.89 2.02 -2.80
C ASN A 267 15.40 1.67 -2.97
N ILE A 268 14.50 2.39 -2.32
CA ILE A 268 13.05 2.19 -2.44
C ILE A 268 12.61 2.38 -3.91
N ARG A 269 13.13 3.40 -4.60
CA ARG A 269 12.85 3.63 -6.02
C ARG A 269 13.24 2.44 -6.89
N LYS A 270 14.36 1.78 -6.58
CA LYS A 270 14.84 0.61 -7.34
C LYS A 270 14.04 -0.65 -7.06
N THR A 271 13.56 -0.83 -5.84
CA THR A 271 12.89 -2.08 -5.41
C THR A 271 11.37 -1.99 -5.51
N ASN A 272 10.78 -0.88 -5.08
CA ASN A 272 9.34 -0.70 -4.90
C ASN A 272 8.77 0.47 -5.72
N GLY A 273 9.63 1.24 -6.43
CA GLY A 273 9.16 2.37 -7.23
C GLY A 273 8.34 1.92 -8.45
N LEU A 274 7.52 2.82 -8.97
CA LEU A 274 6.61 2.59 -10.10
C LEU A 274 7.27 1.88 -11.28
N ARG A 275 8.52 2.24 -11.64
CA ARG A 275 9.23 1.59 -12.74
C ARG A 275 9.60 0.13 -12.43
N ALA A 276 10.03 -0.16 -11.20
CA ALA A 276 10.37 -1.51 -10.78
C ALA A 276 9.11 -2.39 -10.80
N TYR A 277 8.03 -1.88 -10.23
CA TYR A 277 6.73 -2.54 -10.22
C TYR A 277 6.21 -2.81 -11.64
N GLY A 278 6.29 -1.82 -12.54
CA GLY A 278 5.91 -1.99 -13.94
C GLY A 278 6.74 -3.04 -14.69
N ASN A 279 8.02 -3.20 -14.37
CA ASN A 279 8.86 -4.27 -14.91
C ASN A 279 8.39 -5.65 -14.40
N SER A 280 8.04 -5.77 -13.12
CA SER A 280 7.51 -7.01 -12.54
C SER A 280 6.17 -7.38 -13.17
N LEU A 281 5.26 -6.42 -13.36
CA LEU A 281 4.02 -6.63 -14.13
C LEU A 281 4.29 -7.12 -15.55
N ALA A 282 5.28 -6.52 -16.22
CA ALA A 282 5.64 -6.93 -17.58
C ALA A 282 6.16 -8.36 -17.64
N GLU A 283 6.94 -8.79 -16.64
CA GLU A 283 7.40 -10.17 -16.52
C GLU A 283 6.21 -11.13 -16.38
N VAL A 284 5.27 -10.80 -15.49
CA VAL A 284 4.04 -11.58 -15.32
C VAL A 284 3.24 -11.67 -16.62
N TYR A 285 2.94 -10.52 -17.23
CA TYR A 285 2.13 -10.50 -18.46
C TYR A 285 2.80 -11.24 -19.63
N SER A 286 4.12 -11.33 -19.64
CA SER A 286 4.84 -12.04 -20.69
C SER A 286 4.68 -13.56 -20.64
N ARG A 287 4.24 -14.11 -19.49
CA ARG A 287 4.00 -15.55 -19.30
C ARG A 287 2.78 -16.07 -20.07
N PHE A 288 1.86 -15.20 -20.33
CA PHE A 288 0.61 -15.48 -21.05
C PHE A 288 0.68 -15.00 -22.49
#